data_b6970fd2f27e6d7617a1ec94ae25f9ee
#
_entry.id   b6970fd2f27e6d7617a1ec94ae25f9ee
#
_cell.length_a   1.000
_cell.length_b   1.000
_cell.length_c   1.000
_cell.angle_alpha   90.00
_cell.angle_beta   90.00
_cell.angle_gamma   90.00
#
_symmetry.space_group_name_H-M   'P 1'
#
loop_
_entity.id
_entity.type
_entity.pdbx_description
1 polymer ?
#
loop_
_entity_poly.entity_id
_entity_poly.type
_entity_poly.pdbx_seq_one_letter_code
_entity_poly.pdbx_strand_id
1 'polypeptide(L)'
;MKTNAKIKLHGFNNLTKTLAFSMYDICYTKTVSDRNAYIAYIDEQYNAERLTQILKNVTKIIGANILSIANQDYDPQGASVTLLVCEGNGGNTIQKKQSSSLEPEVILAHLDKSHITVHTYPEYHPLDGVCTFRADIDVSTCGQISPLKALNYLINSFDTDIMTIDYRVRGFTRDITGRKIFNDHKFNSIQDYIDQSILEKYQMIDVNIYQENLYHTKCKLKHFELDNYLFGFSETDIHPDEAQEITHRLKKEMDEIFHGINLP
;
A
#
# COMPACT_ATOMS: atom_id res chain seq x y z
N MET A 1 2.09 17.56 -23.20
CA MET A 1 1.02 16.68 -22.65
C MET A 1 -0.09 16.54 -23.70
N LYS A 2 -0.27 15.36 -24.29
CA LYS A 2 -1.43 15.10 -25.17
C LYS A 2 -2.64 14.88 -24.27
N THR A 3 -3.57 15.82 -24.29
CA THR A 3 -4.88 15.66 -23.63
C THR A 3 -5.57 14.44 -24.19
N ASN A 4 -5.60 13.35 -23.44
CA ASN A 4 -6.44 12.21 -23.76
C ASN A 4 -7.89 12.68 -23.82
N ALA A 5 -8.50 12.64 -25.00
CA ALA A 5 -9.91 12.98 -25.18
C ALA A 5 -10.72 12.05 -24.25
N LYS A 6 -11.46 12.66 -23.32
CA LYS A 6 -12.28 11.93 -22.34
C LYS A 6 -13.30 11.08 -23.10
N ILE A 7 -13.25 9.76 -22.95
CA ILE A 7 -14.17 8.82 -23.59
C ILE A 7 -15.60 9.14 -23.13
N LYS A 8 -16.52 9.35 -24.07
CA LYS A 8 -17.93 9.56 -23.74
C LYS A 8 -18.57 8.20 -23.46
N LEU A 9 -18.95 7.96 -22.21
CA LEU A 9 -19.55 6.71 -21.76
C LEU A 9 -21.07 6.71 -21.94
N HIS A 10 -21.64 5.53 -22.15
CA HIS A 10 -23.07 5.27 -22.08
C HIS A 10 -23.40 4.78 -20.67
N GLY A 11 -24.07 5.65 -19.89
CA GLY A 11 -24.41 5.34 -18.48
C GLY A 11 -23.22 5.45 -17.52
N PHE A 12 -23.11 4.49 -16.60
CA PHE A 12 -22.09 4.47 -15.56
C PHE A 12 -20.76 3.88 -16.07
N ASN A 13 -19.66 4.31 -15.47
CA ASN A 13 -18.39 3.63 -15.61
C ASN A 13 -18.37 2.41 -14.66
N ASN A 14 -18.50 1.20 -15.25
CA ASN A 14 -18.56 -0.06 -14.51
C ASN A 14 -17.19 -0.72 -14.28
N LEU A 15 -16.09 0.00 -14.59
CA LEU A 15 -14.75 -0.51 -14.33
C LEU A 15 -14.45 -0.50 -12.84
N THR A 16 -13.87 -1.60 -12.34
CA THR A 16 -13.28 -1.67 -11.00
C THR A 16 -11.78 -1.52 -11.12
N LYS A 17 -11.20 -0.62 -10.33
CA LYS A 17 -9.77 -0.31 -10.28
C LYS A 17 -9.26 -0.63 -8.89
N THR A 18 -8.26 -1.50 -8.81
CA THR A 18 -7.64 -1.89 -7.54
C THR A 18 -6.17 -1.53 -7.57
N LEU A 19 -5.71 -0.84 -6.54
CA LEU A 19 -4.30 -0.63 -6.23
C LEU A 19 -4.01 -1.40 -4.94
N ALA A 20 -3.17 -2.42 -5.02
CA ALA A 20 -2.59 -3.08 -3.86
C ALA A 20 -1.16 -2.57 -3.67
N PHE A 21 -0.81 -2.22 -2.45
CA PHE A 21 0.49 -1.67 -2.08
C PHE A 21 0.98 -2.38 -0.84
N SER A 22 2.03 -3.18 -0.98
CA SER A 22 2.73 -3.81 0.14
C SER A 22 4.08 -3.15 0.33
N MET A 23 4.36 -2.69 1.53
CA MET A 23 5.64 -2.10 1.91
C MET A 23 6.32 -2.94 2.99
N TYR A 24 7.66 -2.89 2.98
CA TYR A 24 8.51 -3.57 3.94
C TYR A 24 9.58 -2.59 4.42
N ASP A 25 9.69 -2.48 5.74
CA ASP A 25 10.76 -1.79 6.46
C ASP A 25 11.54 -2.84 7.24
N ILE A 26 12.87 -2.82 7.13
CA ILE A 26 13.76 -3.84 7.69
C ILE A 26 14.64 -3.21 8.75
N CYS A 27 14.84 -3.94 9.84
CA CYS A 27 15.63 -3.47 10.96
C CYS A 27 16.45 -4.64 11.55
N TYR A 28 17.56 -4.33 12.19
CA TYR A 28 18.36 -5.30 12.94
C TYR A 28 18.39 -4.92 14.42
N THR A 29 18.15 -5.93 15.26
CA THR A 29 18.18 -5.81 16.72
C THR A 29 19.21 -6.79 17.29
N LYS A 30 20.02 -6.33 18.26
CA LYS A 30 21.11 -7.14 18.82
C LYS A 30 20.62 -8.09 19.92
N THR A 31 19.65 -7.66 20.69
CA THR A 31 19.14 -8.42 21.84
C THR A 31 17.63 -8.64 21.77
N VAL A 32 17.12 -9.60 22.55
CA VAL A 32 15.68 -9.81 22.72
C VAL A 32 14.99 -8.55 23.28
N SER A 33 15.67 -7.80 24.14
CA SER A 33 15.15 -6.55 24.68
C SER A 33 14.98 -5.48 23.59
N ASP A 34 15.99 -5.32 22.73
CA ASP A 34 15.95 -4.36 21.62
C ASP A 34 14.85 -4.73 20.62
N ARG A 35 14.70 -6.03 20.35
CA ARG A 35 13.64 -6.55 19.49
C ARG A 35 12.24 -6.21 20.03
N ASN A 36 12.02 -6.45 21.31
CA ASN A 36 10.75 -6.12 21.94
C ASN A 36 10.49 -4.60 21.93
N ALA A 37 11.54 -3.81 22.14
CA ALA A 37 11.47 -2.36 22.05
C ALA A 37 11.17 -1.88 20.62
N TYR A 38 11.76 -2.51 19.58
CA TYR A 38 11.46 -2.23 18.17
C TYR A 38 9.99 -2.54 17.84
N ILE A 39 9.48 -3.72 18.24
CA ILE A 39 8.08 -4.08 18.00
C ILE A 39 7.14 -3.07 18.66
N ALA A 40 7.40 -2.71 19.93
CA ALA A 40 6.60 -1.70 20.63
C ALA A 40 6.66 -0.33 19.94
N TYR A 41 7.83 0.07 19.43
CA TYR A 41 8.00 1.30 18.65
C TYR A 41 7.16 1.28 17.34
N ILE A 42 7.21 0.18 16.60
CA ILE A 42 6.44 0.03 15.36
C ILE A 42 4.93 0.06 15.62
N ASP A 43 4.46 -0.63 16.66
CA ASP A 43 3.04 -0.62 17.05
C ASP A 43 2.57 0.78 17.48
N GLU A 44 3.42 1.55 18.15
CA GLU A 44 3.11 2.94 18.49
C GLU A 44 3.08 3.83 17.23
N GLN A 45 4.05 3.66 16.31
CA GLN A 45 4.16 4.45 15.10
C GLN A 45 3.06 4.16 14.09
N TYR A 46 2.60 2.92 13.98
CA TYR A 46 1.62 2.47 12.98
C TYR A 46 0.38 1.82 13.61
N ASN A 47 -0.10 2.42 14.71
CA ASN A 47 -1.34 2.02 15.37
C ASN A 47 -2.58 2.31 14.50
N ALA A 48 -3.72 1.76 14.89
CA ALA A 48 -4.99 1.89 14.18
C ALA A 48 -5.44 3.35 14.02
N GLU A 49 -5.10 4.26 14.95
CA GLU A 49 -5.44 5.68 14.85
C GLU A 49 -4.65 6.36 13.72
N ARG A 50 -3.32 6.20 13.69
CA ARG A 50 -2.47 6.77 12.63
C ARG A 50 -2.82 6.18 11.26
N LEU A 51 -3.00 4.86 11.17
CA LEU A 51 -3.41 4.20 9.94
C LEU A 51 -4.77 4.72 9.45
N THR A 52 -5.72 4.92 10.36
CA THR A 52 -7.01 5.56 10.03
C THR A 52 -6.82 6.94 9.42
N GLN A 53 -5.89 7.74 9.96
CA GLN A 53 -5.61 9.07 9.41
C GLN A 53 -4.97 8.99 8.01
N ILE A 54 -4.05 8.04 7.79
CA ILE A 54 -3.47 7.79 6.45
C ILE A 54 -4.59 7.45 5.45
N LEU A 55 -5.47 6.49 5.77
CA LEU A 55 -6.55 6.09 4.86
C LEU A 55 -7.59 7.20 4.63
N LYS A 56 -7.87 8.05 5.61
CA LYS A 56 -8.71 9.25 5.44
C LYS A 56 -8.09 10.21 4.42
N ASN A 57 -6.78 10.42 4.48
CA ASN A 57 -6.07 11.26 3.51
C ASN A 57 -6.09 10.64 2.11
N VAL A 58 -5.85 9.32 1.99
CA VAL A 58 -6.03 8.58 0.73
C VAL A 58 -7.42 8.83 0.15
N THR A 59 -8.47 8.66 0.95
CA THR A 59 -9.86 8.89 0.52
C THR A 59 -10.08 10.30 -0.02
N LYS A 60 -9.53 11.31 0.67
CA LYS A 60 -9.60 12.71 0.23
C LYS A 60 -8.86 12.93 -1.09
N ILE A 61 -7.65 12.38 -1.24
CA ILE A 61 -6.81 12.52 -2.44
C ILE A 61 -7.49 11.91 -3.67
N ILE A 62 -8.09 10.73 -3.53
CA ILE A 62 -8.80 10.08 -4.65
C ILE A 62 -10.16 10.71 -4.95
N GLY A 63 -10.67 11.61 -4.09
CA GLY A 63 -11.96 12.29 -4.25
C GLY A 63 -13.17 11.43 -3.90
N ALA A 64 -13.01 10.51 -2.94
CA ALA A 64 -14.09 9.69 -2.42
C ALA A 64 -14.66 10.25 -1.09
N ASN A 65 -15.85 9.76 -0.70
CA ASN A 65 -16.48 10.04 0.58
C ASN A 65 -16.45 8.78 1.45
N ILE A 66 -16.19 8.95 2.75
CA ILE A 66 -16.20 7.86 3.72
C ILE A 66 -17.64 7.56 4.14
N LEU A 67 -18.05 6.31 4.09
CA LEU A 67 -19.34 5.81 4.57
C LEU A 67 -19.22 5.17 5.96
N SER A 68 -18.16 4.42 6.21
CA SER A 68 -17.91 3.72 7.47
C SER A 68 -16.43 3.53 7.70
N ILE A 69 -16.02 3.40 8.96
CA ILE A 69 -14.66 3.12 9.40
C ILE A 69 -14.74 2.01 10.45
N ALA A 70 -13.92 0.97 10.27
CA ALA A 70 -13.63 -0.03 11.29
C ALA A 70 -12.10 -0.06 11.48
N ASN A 71 -11.65 -0.07 12.72
CA ASN A 71 -10.23 -0.13 13.06
C ASN A 71 -10.00 -0.95 14.33
N GLN A 72 -8.82 -1.55 14.43
CA GLN A 72 -8.44 -2.37 15.56
C GLN A 72 -6.91 -2.46 15.65
N ASP A 73 -6.38 -2.26 16.87
CA ASP A 73 -5.05 -2.72 17.23
C ASP A 73 -5.14 -4.17 17.70
N TYR A 74 -4.17 -4.99 17.33
CA TYR A 74 -4.14 -6.40 17.67
C TYR A 74 -3.29 -6.65 18.91
N ASP A 75 -3.62 -7.71 19.64
CA ASP A 75 -2.81 -8.27 20.70
C ASP A 75 -2.21 -9.62 20.17
N PRO A 76 -0.89 -9.81 20.17
CA PRO A 76 0.14 -8.97 20.84
C PRO A 76 0.66 -7.79 20.00
N GLN A 77 0.44 -7.72 18.68
CA GLN A 77 1.02 -6.67 17.82
C GLN A 77 0.30 -6.54 16.47
N GLY A 78 0.48 -5.37 15.84
CA GLY A 78 -0.10 -5.05 14.54
C GLY A 78 -1.47 -4.38 14.64
N ALA A 79 -1.96 -3.90 13.52
CA ALA A 79 -3.23 -3.19 13.43
C ALA A 79 -3.94 -3.42 12.09
N SER A 80 -5.24 -3.16 12.06
CA SER A 80 -6.00 -3.08 10.81
C SER A 80 -6.96 -1.93 10.80
N VAL A 81 -7.20 -1.38 9.60
CA VAL A 81 -8.23 -0.38 9.36
C VAL A 81 -8.93 -0.69 8.04
N THR A 82 -10.26 -0.57 8.05
CA THR A 82 -11.09 -0.69 6.85
C THR A 82 -11.98 0.53 6.73
N LEU A 83 -11.93 1.19 5.58
CA LEU A 83 -12.84 2.26 5.19
C LEU A 83 -13.76 1.79 4.07
N LEU A 84 -15.05 1.90 4.28
CA LEU A 84 -16.03 1.82 3.21
C LEU A 84 -16.19 3.20 2.60
N VAL A 85 -16.04 3.30 1.27
CA VAL A 85 -16.07 4.58 0.58
C VAL A 85 -17.01 4.56 -0.62
N CYS A 86 -17.47 5.75 -1.05
CA CYS A 86 -18.26 5.92 -2.27
C CYS A 86 -17.72 7.07 -3.10
N GLU A 87 -18.06 7.08 -4.40
CA GLU A 87 -17.74 8.18 -5.30
C GLU A 87 -18.39 9.48 -4.79
N GLY A 88 -17.58 10.54 -4.68
CA GLY A 88 -18.06 11.86 -4.30
C GLY A 88 -18.88 12.47 -5.44
N ASN A 89 -20.18 12.38 -5.37
CA ASN A 89 -21.05 13.09 -6.29
C ASN A 89 -21.11 14.58 -5.89
N GLY A 90 -20.61 15.45 -6.76
CA GLY A 90 -21.04 16.84 -6.77
C GLY A 90 -22.57 16.88 -6.99
N GLY A 91 -23.33 16.88 -5.90
CA GLY A 91 -24.73 17.26 -5.90
C GLY A 91 -25.75 16.17 -6.19
N ASN A 92 -25.85 15.15 -5.36
CA ASN A 92 -27.15 14.54 -5.04
C ASN A 92 -27.06 13.96 -3.63
N THR A 93 -27.76 14.60 -2.75
CA THR A 93 -27.96 14.21 -1.36
C THR A 93 -28.57 12.82 -1.33
N ILE A 94 -27.74 11.79 -1.05
CA ILE A 94 -28.32 10.55 -0.54
C ILE A 94 -28.91 10.93 0.80
N GLN A 95 -30.25 10.92 0.87
CA GLN A 95 -30.97 11.15 2.11
C GLN A 95 -30.33 10.30 3.19
N LYS A 96 -29.80 10.95 4.23
CA LYS A 96 -29.41 10.33 5.49
C LYS A 96 -30.63 9.57 6.02
N LYS A 97 -30.78 8.31 5.67
CA LYS A 97 -31.43 7.38 6.58
C LYS A 97 -30.46 7.25 7.75
N GLN A 98 -30.79 7.91 8.85
CA GLN A 98 -30.30 7.60 10.16
C GLN A 98 -30.58 6.11 10.39
N SER A 99 -29.65 5.24 10.13
CA SER A 99 -29.66 3.86 10.62
C SER A 99 -28.68 3.80 11.78
N SER A 100 -29.29 3.74 12.97
CA SER A 100 -28.70 3.12 14.14
C SER A 100 -27.88 1.87 13.75
N SER A 101 -26.66 1.73 14.30
CA SER A 101 -25.81 0.54 14.30
C SER A 101 -25.96 -0.39 13.08
N LEU A 102 -25.06 -0.22 12.10
CA LEU A 102 -24.95 -1.19 11.01
C LEU A 102 -24.51 -2.53 11.62
N GLU A 103 -25.38 -3.53 11.48
CA GLU A 103 -25.06 -4.92 11.82
C GLU A 103 -23.83 -5.39 11.00
N PRO A 104 -22.95 -6.23 11.55
CA PRO A 104 -21.74 -6.73 10.87
C PRO A 104 -22.01 -7.34 9.48
N GLU A 105 -23.15 -7.97 9.28
CA GLU A 105 -23.58 -8.54 8.00
C GLU A 105 -23.81 -7.49 6.91
N VAL A 106 -24.23 -6.27 7.28
CA VAL A 106 -24.45 -5.16 6.33
C VAL A 106 -23.12 -4.58 5.87
N ILE A 107 -22.09 -4.63 6.71
CA ILE A 107 -20.72 -4.20 6.35
C ILE A 107 -20.13 -5.16 5.31
N LEU A 108 -20.25 -6.46 5.50
CA LEU A 108 -19.78 -7.49 4.56
C LEU A 108 -20.44 -7.37 3.18
N ALA A 109 -21.73 -7.07 3.11
CA ALA A 109 -22.45 -6.89 1.84
C ALA A 109 -22.03 -5.65 1.04
N HIS A 110 -21.27 -4.72 1.65
CA HIS A 110 -20.78 -3.50 1.00
C HIS A 110 -19.32 -3.56 0.57
N LEU A 111 -18.54 -4.56 0.99
CA LEU A 111 -17.10 -4.70 0.67
C LEU A 111 -16.83 -5.02 -0.80
N ASP A 112 -17.83 -5.41 -1.56
CA ASP A 112 -17.73 -5.65 -3.01
C ASP A 112 -17.77 -4.37 -3.86
N LYS A 113 -17.99 -3.19 -3.24
CA LYS A 113 -18.04 -1.91 -3.95
C LYS A 113 -16.71 -1.19 -3.91
N SER A 114 -16.58 -0.17 -3.06
CA SER A 114 -15.35 0.60 -2.94
C SER A 114 -14.91 0.60 -1.49
N HIS A 115 -13.67 0.19 -1.26
CA HIS A 115 -13.10 0.09 0.08
C HIS A 115 -11.61 0.41 0.06
N ILE A 116 -11.10 0.79 1.21
CA ILE A 116 -9.69 0.98 1.46
C ILE A 116 -9.36 0.22 2.73
N THR A 117 -8.39 -0.67 2.68
CA THR A 117 -7.96 -1.46 3.85
C THR A 117 -6.48 -1.33 4.06
N VAL A 118 -6.05 -1.46 5.31
CA VAL A 118 -4.65 -1.65 5.69
C VAL A 118 -4.55 -2.72 6.78
N HIS A 119 -3.54 -3.55 6.66
CA HIS A 119 -3.13 -4.51 7.68
C HIS A 119 -1.64 -4.38 7.90
N THR A 120 -1.20 -4.41 9.16
CA THR A 120 0.21 -4.37 9.52
C THR A 120 0.67 -5.68 10.14
N TYR A 121 1.91 -6.07 9.86
CA TYR A 121 2.51 -7.32 10.27
C TYR A 121 3.95 -7.05 10.74
N PRO A 122 4.14 -6.61 12.00
CA PRO A 122 5.47 -6.60 12.60
C PRO A 122 5.91 -8.05 12.84
N GLU A 123 7.12 -8.40 12.42
CA GLU A 123 7.65 -9.73 12.61
C GLU A 123 9.17 -9.69 12.85
N TYR A 124 9.76 -10.81 13.22
CA TYR A 124 11.19 -10.93 13.43
C TYR A 124 11.69 -12.35 13.18
N HIS A 125 12.91 -12.45 12.68
CA HIS A 125 13.58 -13.73 12.58
C HIS A 125 13.99 -14.23 13.99
N PRO A 126 13.71 -15.50 14.36
CA PRO A 126 13.91 -15.97 15.72
C PRO A 126 15.36 -16.06 16.17
N LEU A 127 16.32 -16.16 15.24
CA LEU A 127 17.71 -16.48 15.55
C LEU A 127 18.73 -15.43 15.11
N ASP A 128 18.46 -14.60 14.09
CA ASP A 128 19.50 -13.78 13.46
C ASP A 128 19.38 -12.26 13.69
N GLY A 129 18.37 -11.83 14.44
CA GLY A 129 18.18 -10.43 14.84
C GLY A 129 17.52 -9.54 13.80
N VAL A 130 17.18 -10.04 12.61
CA VAL A 130 16.43 -9.28 11.60
C VAL A 130 14.98 -9.15 12.03
N CYS A 131 14.46 -7.94 11.93
CA CYS A 131 13.06 -7.60 12.14
C CYS A 131 12.51 -7.02 10.84
N THR A 132 11.26 -7.33 10.52
CA THR A 132 10.59 -6.83 9.33
C THR A 132 9.21 -6.31 9.69
N PHE A 133 8.94 -5.06 9.34
CA PHE A 133 7.61 -4.49 9.39
C PHE A 133 7.00 -4.50 7.99
N ARG A 134 5.83 -5.13 7.84
CA ARG A 134 5.06 -5.10 6.59
C ARG A 134 3.73 -4.40 6.80
N ALA A 135 3.35 -3.55 5.85
CA ALA A 135 1.99 -3.03 5.76
C ALA A 135 1.42 -3.32 4.36
N ASP A 136 0.26 -3.96 4.34
CA ASP A 136 -0.51 -4.25 3.13
C ASP A 136 -1.70 -3.30 3.04
N ILE A 137 -1.81 -2.57 1.93
CA ILE A 137 -2.87 -1.59 1.71
C ILE A 137 -3.57 -1.90 0.39
N ASP A 138 -4.89 -2.04 0.44
CA ASP A 138 -5.74 -2.22 -0.74
C ASP A 138 -6.66 -1.01 -0.92
N VAL A 139 -6.62 -0.40 -2.10
CA VAL A 139 -7.54 0.67 -2.51
C VAL A 139 -8.35 0.18 -3.69
N SER A 140 -9.57 -0.29 -3.44
CA SER A 140 -10.49 -0.77 -4.46
C SER A 140 -11.58 0.26 -4.72
N THR A 141 -11.69 0.72 -5.97
CA THR A 141 -12.62 1.76 -6.39
C THR A 141 -13.39 1.34 -7.63
N CYS A 142 -14.57 1.90 -7.81
CA CYS A 142 -15.34 1.78 -9.04
C CYS A 142 -15.56 3.17 -9.67
N GLY A 143 -16.05 3.19 -10.90
CA GLY A 143 -16.41 4.42 -11.56
C GLY A 143 -15.21 5.24 -12.05
N GLN A 144 -15.27 6.55 -11.83
CA GLN A 144 -14.26 7.50 -12.31
C GLN A 144 -13.09 7.71 -11.35
N ILE A 145 -13.17 7.19 -10.14
CA ILE A 145 -12.11 7.32 -9.13
C ILE A 145 -10.90 6.51 -9.59
N SER A 146 -9.72 7.12 -9.53
CA SER A 146 -8.44 6.43 -9.76
C SER A 146 -7.67 6.32 -8.45
N PRO A 147 -7.38 5.10 -7.97
CA PRO A 147 -6.58 4.91 -6.75
C PRO A 147 -5.12 5.34 -6.94
N LEU A 148 -4.61 5.37 -8.17
CA LEU A 148 -3.24 5.81 -8.50
C LEU A 148 -2.93 7.25 -8.06
N LYS A 149 -3.94 8.11 -7.88
CA LYS A 149 -3.75 9.47 -7.36
C LYS A 149 -3.15 9.49 -5.96
N ALA A 150 -3.37 8.44 -5.16
CA ALA A 150 -2.86 8.34 -3.80
C ALA A 150 -1.48 7.66 -3.73
N LEU A 151 -0.92 7.16 -4.83
CA LEU A 151 0.28 6.33 -4.82
C LEU A 151 1.47 7.04 -4.17
N ASN A 152 1.82 8.26 -4.59
CA ASN A 152 2.93 9.01 -4.02
C ASN A 152 2.71 9.32 -2.53
N TYR A 153 1.47 9.61 -2.13
CA TYR A 153 1.14 9.83 -0.73
C TYR A 153 1.33 8.55 0.10
N LEU A 154 0.90 7.38 -0.41
CA LEU A 154 1.10 6.09 0.26
C LEU A 154 2.59 5.79 0.43
N ILE A 155 3.38 5.91 -0.63
CA ILE A 155 4.83 5.68 -0.58
C ILE A 155 5.51 6.58 0.47
N ASN A 156 5.11 7.86 0.55
CA ASN A 156 5.68 8.82 1.50
C ASN A 156 5.08 8.74 2.92
N SER A 157 4.08 7.89 3.16
CA SER A 157 3.45 7.74 4.48
C SER A 157 4.15 6.71 5.37
N PHE A 158 5.05 5.92 4.78
CA PHE A 158 5.80 4.86 5.46
C PHE A 158 7.29 5.03 5.19
N ASP A 159 8.10 4.60 6.13
CA ASP A 159 9.52 4.34 5.88
C ASP A 159 9.61 2.98 5.18
N THR A 160 10.22 2.94 3.99
CA THR A 160 10.05 1.79 3.11
C THR A 160 11.35 1.44 2.41
N ASP A 161 11.84 0.22 2.62
CA ASP A 161 13.00 -0.33 1.92
C ASP A 161 12.61 -1.04 0.63
N ILE A 162 11.53 -1.82 0.71
CA ILE A 162 11.01 -2.60 -0.41
C ILE A 162 9.51 -2.37 -0.50
N MET A 163 9.00 -2.26 -1.72
CA MET A 163 7.57 -2.24 -1.97
C MET A 163 7.21 -3.05 -3.20
N THR A 164 6.01 -3.62 -3.16
CA THR A 164 5.35 -4.21 -4.32
C THR A 164 4.05 -3.45 -4.55
N ILE A 165 3.80 -3.11 -5.80
CA ILE A 165 2.65 -2.30 -6.20
C ILE A 165 1.93 -3.03 -7.32
N ASP A 166 0.66 -3.36 -7.10
CA ASP A 166 -0.21 -3.96 -8.08
C ASP A 166 -1.32 -2.99 -8.47
N TYR A 167 -1.52 -2.80 -9.77
CA TYR A 167 -2.66 -2.08 -10.28
C TYR A 167 -3.42 -2.94 -11.27
N ARG A 168 -4.73 -3.10 -11.05
CA ARG A 168 -5.58 -3.92 -11.90
C ARG A 168 -6.86 -3.18 -12.26
N VAL A 169 -7.26 -3.27 -13.54
CA VAL A 169 -8.57 -2.83 -14.03
C VAL A 169 -9.40 -4.03 -14.44
N ARG A 170 -10.62 -4.14 -13.90
CA ARG A 170 -11.55 -5.26 -14.15
C ARG A 170 -12.89 -4.78 -14.69
N GLY A 171 -13.57 -5.69 -15.38
CA GLY A 171 -14.88 -5.44 -15.96
C GLY A 171 -14.81 -4.74 -17.31
N PHE A 172 -15.91 -4.15 -17.71
CA PHE A 172 -15.99 -3.28 -18.89
C PHE A 172 -17.04 -2.22 -18.71
N THR A 173 -16.88 -1.11 -19.41
CA THR A 173 -17.91 -0.10 -19.62
C THR A 173 -18.25 0.01 -21.10
N ARG A 174 -19.27 0.80 -21.46
CA ARG A 174 -19.62 1.03 -22.87
C ARG A 174 -19.49 2.51 -23.22
N ASP A 175 -19.02 2.79 -24.42
CA ASP A 175 -19.11 4.12 -24.99
C ASP A 175 -20.54 4.40 -25.52
N ILE A 176 -20.78 5.63 -25.99
CA ILE A 176 -22.07 6.05 -26.54
C ILE A 176 -22.51 5.28 -27.79
N THR A 177 -21.59 4.54 -28.44
CA THR A 177 -21.88 3.66 -29.60
C THR A 177 -22.20 2.22 -29.20
N GLY A 178 -22.11 1.90 -27.88
CA GLY A 178 -22.31 0.56 -27.33
C GLY A 178 -21.07 -0.33 -27.34
N ARG A 179 -19.92 0.15 -27.85
CA ARG A 179 -18.66 -0.60 -27.86
C ARG A 179 -18.16 -0.80 -26.44
N LYS A 180 -17.71 -2.02 -26.14
CA LYS A 180 -17.08 -2.34 -24.85
C LYS A 180 -15.69 -1.72 -24.73
N ILE A 181 -15.41 -1.15 -23.56
CA ILE A 181 -14.14 -0.56 -23.17
C ILE A 181 -13.69 -1.25 -21.89
N PHE A 182 -12.53 -1.88 -21.90
CA PHE A 182 -11.95 -2.64 -20.79
C PHE A 182 -10.94 -1.83 -19.96
N ASN A 183 -10.52 -0.68 -20.47
CA ASN A 183 -9.70 0.29 -19.74
C ASN A 183 -10.10 1.71 -20.19
N ASP A 184 -10.43 2.61 -19.27
CA ASP A 184 -10.93 3.95 -19.57
C ASP A 184 -9.80 4.99 -19.79
N HIS A 185 -8.54 4.55 -19.69
CA HIS A 185 -7.38 5.38 -19.95
C HIS A 185 -6.21 4.55 -20.49
N LYS A 186 -5.30 5.22 -21.19
CA LYS A 186 -4.05 4.58 -21.64
C LYS A 186 -3.12 4.42 -20.46
N PHE A 187 -2.68 3.20 -20.20
CA PHE A 187 -1.80 2.84 -19.11
C PHE A 187 -0.64 1.97 -19.61
N ASN A 188 0.58 2.31 -19.29
CA ASN A 188 1.76 1.53 -19.69
C ASN A 188 2.50 0.97 -18.47
N SER A 189 2.72 1.77 -17.43
CA SER A 189 3.47 1.41 -16.23
C SER A 189 2.93 2.16 -15.03
N ILE A 190 3.03 1.55 -13.85
CA ILE A 190 2.79 2.21 -12.56
C ILE A 190 3.80 3.34 -12.36
N GLN A 191 5.04 3.18 -12.85
CA GLN A 191 6.10 4.18 -12.74
C GLN A 191 5.74 5.52 -13.38
N ASP A 192 4.84 5.55 -14.38
CA ASP A 192 4.34 6.79 -14.98
C ASP A 192 3.57 7.69 -13.98
N TYR A 193 3.19 7.14 -12.81
CA TYR A 193 2.42 7.82 -11.74
C TYR A 193 3.24 8.09 -10.49
N ILE A 194 4.53 7.74 -10.50
CA ILE A 194 5.45 7.92 -9.38
C ILE A 194 6.27 9.19 -9.60
N ASP A 195 6.44 9.99 -8.53
CA ASP A 195 7.22 11.21 -8.56
C ASP A 195 8.70 10.94 -8.83
N GLN A 196 9.36 11.84 -9.54
CA GLN A 196 10.76 11.70 -9.95
C GLN A 196 11.70 11.48 -8.76
N SER A 197 11.45 12.14 -7.63
CA SER A 197 12.25 11.98 -6.41
C SER A 197 12.19 10.56 -5.83
N ILE A 198 11.07 9.86 -6.00
CA ILE A 198 10.90 8.46 -5.59
C ILE A 198 11.58 7.54 -6.61
N LEU A 199 11.41 7.77 -7.92
CA LEU A 199 12.08 7.01 -8.98
C LEU A 199 13.62 7.04 -8.84
N GLU A 200 14.16 8.15 -8.35
CA GLU A 200 15.59 8.30 -8.10
C GLU A 200 16.08 7.46 -6.92
N LYS A 201 15.26 7.31 -5.88
CA LYS A 201 15.59 6.55 -4.67
C LYS A 201 15.55 5.03 -4.88
N TYR A 202 14.62 4.54 -5.69
CA TYR A 202 14.35 3.11 -5.81
C TYR A 202 14.78 2.52 -7.14
N GLN A 203 15.33 1.30 -7.10
CA GLN A 203 15.39 0.41 -8.25
C GLN A 203 13.99 -0.16 -8.48
N MET A 204 13.47 -0.08 -9.71
CA MET A 204 12.12 -0.53 -10.03
C MET A 204 12.11 -1.51 -11.19
N ILE A 205 11.27 -2.55 -11.10
CA ILE A 205 11.09 -3.58 -12.12
C ILE A 205 9.60 -3.76 -12.36
N ASP A 206 9.17 -3.61 -13.62
CA ASP A 206 7.79 -3.89 -14.05
C ASP A 206 7.64 -5.32 -14.54
N VAL A 207 6.57 -5.99 -14.10
CA VAL A 207 6.11 -7.29 -14.59
C VAL A 207 4.64 -7.17 -14.96
N ASN A 208 4.35 -6.70 -16.19
CA ASN A 208 3.00 -6.36 -16.61
C ASN A 208 2.36 -7.44 -17.50
N ILE A 209 1.07 -7.70 -17.29
CA ILE A 209 0.22 -8.56 -18.13
C ILE A 209 -0.84 -7.68 -18.79
N TYR A 210 -0.47 -7.03 -19.89
CA TYR A 210 -1.31 -6.02 -20.57
C TYR A 210 -2.66 -6.55 -21.01
N GLN A 211 -2.75 -7.84 -21.43
CA GLN A 211 -4.00 -8.48 -21.89
C GLN A 211 -5.03 -8.59 -20.76
N GLU A 212 -4.56 -8.65 -19.51
CA GLU A 212 -5.39 -8.78 -18.31
C GLU A 212 -5.60 -7.45 -17.59
N ASN A 213 -5.05 -6.33 -18.11
CA ASN A 213 -4.97 -5.05 -17.41
C ASN A 213 -4.41 -5.18 -15.98
N LEU A 214 -3.39 -6.03 -15.83
CA LEU A 214 -2.66 -6.27 -14.59
C LEU A 214 -1.24 -5.72 -14.74
N TYR A 215 -0.90 -4.85 -13.82
CA TYR A 215 0.38 -4.14 -13.77
C TYR A 215 1.00 -4.38 -12.40
N HIS A 216 2.24 -4.81 -12.38
CA HIS A 216 2.99 -5.12 -11.17
C HIS A 216 4.35 -4.43 -11.22
N THR A 217 4.70 -3.68 -10.16
CA THR A 217 6.00 -3.02 -10.03
C THR A 217 6.61 -3.40 -8.70
N LYS A 218 7.83 -3.92 -8.74
CA LYS A 218 8.66 -4.16 -7.55
C LYS A 218 9.67 -3.04 -7.40
N CYS A 219 9.87 -2.57 -6.17
CA CYS A 219 10.79 -1.48 -5.85
C CYS A 219 11.69 -1.88 -4.69
N LYS A 220 12.99 -1.57 -4.79
CA LYS A 220 13.97 -1.74 -3.71
C LYS A 220 14.82 -0.48 -3.58
N LEU A 221 15.10 -0.03 -2.36
CA LEU A 221 15.94 1.13 -2.09
C LEU A 221 17.34 0.92 -2.67
N LYS A 222 17.88 1.95 -3.38
CA LYS A 222 19.19 1.86 -4.05
C LYS A 222 20.36 2.02 -3.10
N HIS A 223 20.21 2.90 -2.11
CA HIS A 223 21.27 3.27 -1.18
C HIS A 223 21.04 2.59 0.16
N PHE A 224 22.04 1.89 0.62
CA PHE A 224 22.04 1.20 1.90
C PHE A 224 23.14 1.81 2.78
N GLU A 225 22.75 2.30 3.94
CA GLU A 225 23.63 2.79 5.00
C GLU A 225 23.30 2.03 6.27
N LEU A 226 24.25 1.28 6.84
CA LEU A 226 23.99 0.33 7.92
C LEU A 226 23.33 0.99 9.14
N ASP A 227 23.73 2.19 9.51
CA ASP A 227 23.17 2.88 10.67
C ASP A 227 21.64 3.13 10.58
N ASN A 228 21.09 3.22 9.38
CA ASN A 228 19.65 3.38 9.18
C ASN A 228 18.85 2.10 9.52
N TYR A 229 19.53 0.97 9.63
CA TYR A 229 18.93 -0.34 9.89
C TYR A 229 19.21 -0.89 11.29
N LEU A 230 19.95 -0.15 12.12
CA LEU A 230 20.32 -0.59 13.47
C LEU A 230 19.36 0.02 14.51
N PHE A 231 18.75 -0.81 15.33
CA PHE A 231 17.84 -0.35 16.38
C PHE A 231 18.49 -0.48 17.78
N GLY A 232 18.62 0.67 18.45
CA GLY A 232 19.16 0.72 19.82
C GLY A 232 20.69 0.82 19.92
N PHE A 233 21.41 0.83 18.81
CA PHE A 233 22.86 0.99 18.73
C PHE A 233 23.27 1.53 17.35
N SER A 234 24.56 1.85 17.17
CA SER A 234 25.12 2.37 15.92
C SER A 234 26.25 1.49 15.39
N GLU A 235 26.67 1.70 14.15
CA GLU A 235 27.80 1.01 13.53
C GLU A 235 29.09 1.22 14.32
N THR A 236 29.24 2.36 15.00
CA THR A 236 30.41 2.65 15.84
C THR A 236 30.47 1.83 17.14
N ASP A 237 29.38 1.19 17.53
CA ASP A 237 29.27 0.37 18.75
C ASP A 237 29.61 -1.10 18.52
N ILE A 238 29.96 -1.47 17.28
CA ILE A 238 30.22 -2.86 16.89
C ILE A 238 31.56 -3.02 16.18
N HIS A 239 32.12 -4.25 16.22
CA HIS A 239 33.34 -4.56 15.49
C HIS A 239 33.08 -4.57 13.97
N PRO A 240 34.07 -4.15 13.14
CA PRO A 240 33.89 -4.15 11.66
C PRO A 240 33.46 -5.50 11.05
N ASP A 241 33.93 -6.62 11.59
CA ASP A 241 33.51 -7.95 11.12
C ASP A 241 32.02 -8.21 11.42
N GLU A 242 31.54 -7.79 12.61
CA GLU A 242 30.13 -7.87 12.99
C GLU A 242 29.27 -6.96 12.11
N ALA A 243 29.73 -5.74 11.82
CA ALA A 243 29.06 -4.81 10.91
C ALA A 243 28.89 -5.40 9.50
N GLN A 244 29.92 -6.09 9.01
CA GLN A 244 29.89 -6.77 7.71
C GLN A 244 28.90 -7.94 7.72
N GLU A 245 28.85 -8.73 8.79
CA GLU A 245 27.90 -9.85 8.91
C GLU A 245 26.46 -9.36 8.97
N ILE A 246 26.17 -8.33 9.78
CA ILE A 246 24.84 -7.70 9.87
C ILE A 246 24.42 -7.14 8.49
N THR A 247 25.32 -6.41 7.83
CA THR A 247 25.09 -5.89 6.48
C THR A 247 24.73 -7.00 5.50
N HIS A 248 25.43 -8.13 5.55
CA HIS A 248 25.12 -9.27 4.68
C HIS A 248 23.74 -9.85 4.93
N ARG A 249 23.36 -10.04 6.20
CA ARG A 249 22.03 -10.54 6.59
C ARG A 249 20.90 -9.61 6.13
N LEU A 250 21.03 -8.31 6.41
CA LEU A 250 20.03 -7.30 6.01
C LEU A 250 19.87 -7.23 4.48
N LYS A 251 20.98 -7.23 3.72
CA LYS A 251 20.93 -7.23 2.25
C LYS A 251 20.34 -8.52 1.69
N LYS A 252 20.64 -9.67 2.31
CA LYS A 252 20.04 -10.95 1.93
C LYS A 252 18.53 -10.91 2.14
N GLU A 253 18.06 -10.47 3.30
CA GLU A 253 16.63 -10.30 3.59
C GLU A 253 15.93 -9.39 2.57
N MET A 254 16.54 -8.22 2.29
CA MET A 254 16.01 -7.30 1.27
C MET A 254 15.92 -7.95 -0.11
N ASP A 255 16.91 -8.73 -0.50
CA ASP A 255 16.93 -9.39 -1.80
C ASP A 255 15.92 -10.55 -1.86
N GLU A 256 15.78 -11.32 -0.79
CA GLU A 256 14.79 -12.40 -0.69
C GLU A 256 13.36 -11.86 -0.81
N ILE A 257 13.02 -10.78 -0.09
CA ILE A 257 11.73 -10.11 -0.20
C ILE A 257 11.52 -9.53 -1.60
N PHE A 258 12.51 -8.83 -2.15
CA PHE A 258 12.41 -8.21 -3.48
C PHE A 258 12.22 -9.24 -4.59
N HIS A 259 12.90 -10.39 -4.52
CA HIS A 259 12.79 -11.45 -5.52
C HIS A 259 11.65 -12.42 -5.23
N GLY A 260 11.20 -12.53 -3.98
CA GLY A 260 10.18 -13.49 -3.53
C GLY A 260 10.69 -14.93 -3.50
N ILE A 261 11.98 -15.11 -3.19
CA ILE A 261 12.65 -16.42 -3.12
C ILE A 261 13.69 -16.43 -1.98
N ASN A 262 13.92 -17.59 -1.37
CA ASN A 262 15.04 -17.74 -0.44
C ASN A 262 16.36 -17.85 -1.23
N LEU A 263 17.36 -17.07 -0.82
CA LEU A 263 18.70 -17.11 -1.36
C LEU A 263 19.56 -18.10 -0.57
N PRO A 264 20.53 -18.77 -1.22
CA PRO A 264 21.41 -19.74 -0.59
C PRO A 264 22.29 -19.16 0.52
#